data_6d96290a58b69a3befc68f9a25a9a897
#
_entry.id   6d96290a58b69a3befc68f9a25a9a897
#
_cell.length_a   1.000
_cell.length_b   1.000
_cell.length_c   1.000
_cell.angle_alpha   90.00
_cell.angle_beta   90.00
_cell.angle_gamma   90.00
#
_symmetry.space_group_name_H-M   'P 1'
#
loop_
_entity.id
_entity.type
_entity.pdbx_description
1 polymer ?
#
loop_
_entity_poly.entity_id
_entity_poly.type
_entity_poly.pdbx_seq_one_letter_code
_entity_poly.pdbx_strand_id
1 'polypeptide(L)'
;MSSSTLKDLSKLDKQSLIDLCKKLNIKGYSGKNKQQLIELIELIYQVPSSPVALPVALDSHASPVESPVTIGSQTPIKFIDLFCGVGGFHQALKRLGGICVFACDIDEHCRQVYANNYGLTPHNDITKVVAEEVPDFDVLCAGFPCQAFSNAGNKKNFSDSRGTLFEHILRIAVSKRPKFLFLENVKHIKKICDGEVFKHILKRIVESGYYVKDEETIFELSPHQLGIPQHRERVIFSCIRQDIYNPAIPITLVIPDLSSVTGSLEKIVQTDKTVTDKYKIEPEVEEVLSTWDKMVQVIEPGDSMSPTILCNEFTSTYSEAEYAALPAWKQEYIEKNRPIYNKYKPQWDEWVAEHAPILTKKEIYGKLEWQAGKKKEGDSIWNYFIQMRQSGIRVKKCDYFPTLVAIVQTPIYAKERRYITPRECARLQSFPDDFIMHVKDKIAYKQFGNAVNVDVVHFVINRVLTAYGVAV
;
A
#
# COMPACT_ATOMS: atom_id res chain seq x y z
N MET A 1 -27.43 -2.86 -12.16
CA MET A 1 -28.25 -3.92 -12.80
C MET A 1 -29.63 -3.93 -12.15
N SER A 2 -30.71 -4.06 -12.93
CA SER A 2 -32.08 -4.02 -12.42
C SER A 2 -32.45 -5.31 -11.66
N SER A 3 -33.48 -5.23 -10.82
CA SER A 3 -34.07 -6.33 -10.03
C SER A 3 -34.41 -7.62 -10.83
N SER A 4 -34.40 -7.57 -12.16
CA SER A 4 -34.63 -8.72 -13.03
C SER A 4 -33.43 -9.64 -13.20
N THR A 5 -32.21 -9.17 -12.92
CA THR A 5 -30.96 -9.94 -13.12
C THR A 5 -30.68 -10.90 -11.95
N LEU A 6 -31.24 -10.64 -10.77
CA LEU A 6 -31.10 -11.49 -9.58
C LEU A 6 -31.92 -12.80 -9.68
N LYS A 7 -32.97 -12.83 -10.48
CA LYS A 7 -33.88 -14.00 -10.58
C LYS A 7 -33.31 -15.20 -11.30
N ASP A 8 -32.13 -15.11 -11.90
CA ASP A 8 -31.57 -16.16 -12.77
C ASP A 8 -30.19 -16.73 -12.33
N LEU A 9 -29.65 -16.34 -11.17
CA LEU A 9 -28.35 -16.85 -10.70
C LEU A 9 -28.33 -18.38 -10.53
N SER A 10 -29.46 -18.96 -10.15
CA SER A 10 -29.58 -20.42 -9.99
C SER A 10 -29.45 -21.20 -11.30
N LYS A 11 -29.66 -20.55 -12.44
CA LYS A 11 -29.53 -21.16 -13.78
C LYS A 11 -28.07 -21.14 -14.30
N LEU A 12 -27.19 -20.31 -13.72
CA LEU A 12 -25.79 -20.24 -14.12
C LEU A 12 -25.03 -21.48 -13.60
N ASP A 13 -24.06 -21.92 -14.38
CA ASP A 13 -23.11 -22.93 -13.91
C ASP A 13 -22.07 -22.33 -12.94
N LYS A 14 -21.31 -23.20 -12.31
CA LYS A 14 -20.30 -22.77 -11.31
C LYS A 14 -19.24 -21.84 -11.91
N GLN A 15 -18.81 -22.11 -13.15
CA GLN A 15 -17.79 -21.30 -13.80
C GLN A 15 -18.31 -19.91 -14.14
N SER A 16 -19.51 -19.78 -14.64
CA SER A 16 -20.19 -18.50 -14.91
C SER A 16 -20.35 -17.65 -13.64
N LEU A 17 -20.66 -18.28 -12.51
CA LEU A 17 -20.75 -17.60 -11.22
C LEU A 17 -19.37 -17.13 -10.72
N ILE A 18 -18.31 -17.91 -10.93
CA ILE A 18 -16.92 -17.50 -10.64
C ILE A 18 -16.54 -16.30 -11.50
N ASP A 19 -16.86 -16.32 -12.79
CA ASP A 19 -16.53 -15.22 -13.70
C ASP A 19 -17.36 -13.97 -13.38
N LEU A 20 -18.59 -14.14 -12.91
CA LEU A 20 -19.40 -13.04 -12.38
C LEU A 20 -18.79 -12.46 -11.09
N CYS A 21 -18.30 -13.30 -10.18
CA CYS A 21 -17.56 -12.85 -8.99
C CYS A 21 -16.31 -12.05 -9.37
N LYS A 22 -15.55 -12.48 -10.37
CA LYS A 22 -14.39 -11.74 -10.89
C LYS A 22 -14.82 -10.38 -11.47
N LYS A 23 -15.86 -10.36 -12.30
CA LYS A 23 -16.40 -9.13 -12.92
C LYS A 23 -16.90 -8.14 -11.89
N LEU A 24 -17.46 -8.63 -10.79
CA LEU A 24 -17.95 -7.81 -9.66
C LEU A 24 -16.86 -7.52 -8.62
N ASN A 25 -15.60 -7.86 -8.89
CA ASN A 25 -14.47 -7.71 -7.95
C ASN A 25 -14.71 -8.32 -6.55
N ILE A 26 -15.50 -9.38 -6.46
CA ILE A 26 -15.76 -10.09 -5.21
C ILE A 26 -14.52 -10.89 -4.84
N LYS A 27 -14.09 -10.83 -3.58
CA LYS A 27 -13.01 -11.66 -3.04
C LYS A 27 -13.59 -12.81 -2.24
N GLY A 28 -12.79 -13.89 -2.06
CA GLY A 28 -13.21 -15.05 -1.26
C GLY A 28 -14.16 -16.02 -1.96
N TYR A 29 -14.26 -15.98 -3.30
CA TYR A 29 -15.08 -16.92 -4.09
C TYR A 29 -14.36 -18.25 -4.37
N SER A 30 -13.03 -18.29 -4.22
CA SER A 30 -12.21 -19.48 -4.49
C SER A 30 -12.59 -20.64 -3.55
N GLY A 31 -12.69 -21.85 -4.09
CA GLY A 31 -13.06 -23.05 -3.34
C GLY A 31 -14.55 -23.19 -3.01
N LYS A 32 -15.40 -22.20 -3.29
CA LYS A 32 -16.84 -22.25 -2.97
C LYS A 32 -17.61 -23.14 -3.95
N ASN A 33 -18.67 -23.79 -3.45
CA ASN A 33 -19.63 -24.53 -4.28
C ASN A 33 -20.62 -23.55 -4.95
N LYS A 34 -21.46 -24.06 -5.87
CA LYS A 34 -22.42 -23.26 -6.64
C LYS A 34 -23.37 -22.45 -5.75
N GLN A 35 -23.93 -23.06 -4.72
CA GLN A 35 -24.87 -22.42 -3.80
C GLN A 35 -24.20 -21.29 -3.02
N GLN A 36 -23.01 -21.51 -2.52
CA GLN A 36 -22.22 -20.49 -1.81
C GLN A 36 -21.79 -19.32 -2.69
N LEU A 37 -21.61 -19.54 -4.01
CA LEU A 37 -21.33 -18.45 -4.95
C LEU A 37 -22.58 -17.60 -5.22
N ILE A 38 -23.77 -18.22 -5.29
CA ILE A 38 -25.05 -17.51 -5.43
C ILE A 38 -25.29 -16.64 -4.20
N GLU A 39 -25.19 -17.21 -3.00
CA GLU A 39 -25.35 -16.48 -1.74
C GLU A 39 -24.37 -15.30 -1.62
N LEU A 40 -23.14 -15.50 -2.06
CA LEU A 40 -22.09 -14.49 -2.07
C LEU A 40 -22.43 -13.31 -2.99
N ILE A 41 -23.01 -13.60 -4.17
CA ILE A 41 -23.44 -12.58 -5.13
C ILE A 41 -24.71 -11.87 -4.63
N GLU A 42 -25.66 -12.60 -4.07
CA GLU A 42 -26.92 -12.04 -3.54
C GLU A 42 -26.68 -11.10 -2.36
N LEU A 43 -25.71 -11.41 -1.48
CA LEU A 43 -25.36 -10.57 -0.33
C LEU A 43 -24.98 -9.14 -0.74
N ILE A 44 -24.37 -8.98 -1.92
CA ILE A 44 -23.95 -7.67 -2.46
C ILE A 44 -25.15 -6.81 -2.84
N TYR A 45 -26.22 -7.44 -3.35
CA TYR A 45 -27.42 -6.73 -3.79
C TYR A 45 -28.42 -6.46 -2.67
N GLN A 46 -28.24 -7.07 -1.48
CA GLN A 46 -29.06 -6.83 -0.29
C GLN A 46 -28.55 -5.68 0.58
N VAL A 47 -27.31 -5.19 0.36
CA VAL A 47 -26.79 -4.02 1.06
C VAL A 47 -27.40 -2.75 0.45
N PRO A 48 -28.15 -1.93 1.20
CA PRO A 48 -28.65 -0.65 0.70
C PRO A 48 -27.48 0.23 0.29
N SER A 49 -27.50 0.73 -0.93
CA SER A 49 -26.57 1.75 -1.43
C SER A 49 -26.89 3.09 -0.78
N SER A 50 -26.46 3.27 0.47
CA SER A 50 -26.39 4.60 1.07
C SER A 50 -24.96 5.10 0.92
N PRO A 51 -24.73 6.22 0.22
CA PRO A 51 -23.42 6.84 0.22
C PRO A 51 -23.12 7.31 1.64
N VAL A 52 -22.01 6.91 2.20
CA VAL A 52 -21.47 7.52 3.43
C VAL A 52 -21.16 8.98 3.09
N ALA A 53 -22.05 9.86 3.47
CA ALA A 53 -21.83 11.29 3.39
C ALA A 53 -20.70 11.65 4.37
N LEU A 54 -19.65 12.24 3.85
CA LEU A 54 -18.64 12.93 4.64
C LEU A 54 -19.30 14.10 5.38
N PRO A 55 -18.95 14.39 6.64
CA PRO A 55 -19.56 15.46 7.37
C PRO A 55 -19.21 16.82 6.76
N VAL A 56 -20.22 17.51 6.26
CA VAL A 56 -20.18 18.94 5.97
C VAL A 56 -20.31 19.68 7.30
N ALA A 57 -19.60 20.80 7.42
CA ALA A 57 -19.51 21.64 8.59
C ALA A 57 -20.89 21.97 9.21
N LEU A 58 -20.92 21.95 10.54
CA LEU A 58 -22.04 22.33 11.38
C LEU A 58 -22.31 23.83 11.30
N ASP A 59 -23.51 24.18 10.87
CA ASP A 59 -24.14 25.43 11.26
C ASP A 59 -25.18 25.14 12.35
N SER A 60 -25.11 25.95 13.41
CA SER A 60 -25.91 25.87 14.61
C SER A 60 -27.32 26.42 14.37
N HIS A 61 -28.34 25.67 14.68
CA HIS A 61 -29.64 26.01 15.33
C HIS A 61 -30.73 25.03 14.90
N ALA A 62 -31.09 24.08 15.76
CA ALA A 62 -32.45 23.52 15.83
C ALA A 62 -32.69 22.82 17.17
N SER A 63 -33.87 23.02 17.68
CA SER A 63 -34.43 22.57 18.98
C SER A 63 -34.60 21.05 19.10
N PRO A 64 -34.84 20.51 20.33
CA PRO A 64 -34.65 19.09 20.64
C PRO A 64 -35.75 18.20 20.08
N VAL A 65 -35.35 17.14 19.41
CA VAL A 65 -36.22 16.01 19.03
C VAL A 65 -35.82 14.81 19.89
N GLU A 66 -36.85 14.08 20.30
CA GLU A 66 -36.88 12.97 21.25
C GLU A 66 -35.73 11.95 21.09
N SER A 67 -35.27 11.45 22.22
CA SER A 67 -34.20 10.47 22.41
C SER A 67 -34.44 9.17 21.63
N PRO A 68 -33.46 8.65 20.87
CA PRO A 68 -33.52 7.29 20.36
C PRO A 68 -33.30 6.28 21.49
N VAL A 69 -34.06 5.22 21.43
CA VAL A 69 -34.03 4.03 22.29
C VAL A 69 -32.59 3.59 22.53
N THR A 70 -32.18 3.51 23.78
CA THR A 70 -30.89 3.02 24.27
C THR A 70 -30.76 1.54 23.91
N ILE A 71 -30.06 1.23 22.83
CA ILE A 71 -29.56 -0.11 22.56
C ILE A 71 -28.42 -0.37 23.54
N GLY A 72 -28.46 -1.49 24.24
CA GLY A 72 -27.59 -1.86 25.34
C GLY A 72 -26.12 -1.51 25.14
N SER A 73 -25.46 -1.01 26.20
CA SER A 73 -24.07 -0.61 26.22
C SER A 73 -23.16 -1.81 25.89
N GLN A 74 -22.75 -1.93 24.64
CA GLN A 74 -21.69 -2.86 24.29
C GLN A 74 -20.36 -2.23 24.74
N THR A 75 -19.55 -3.02 25.45
CA THR A 75 -18.20 -2.60 25.86
C THR A 75 -17.36 -2.33 24.63
N PRO A 76 -16.65 -1.19 24.55
CA PRO A 76 -15.78 -0.87 23.42
C PRO A 76 -14.73 -1.98 23.19
N ILE A 77 -14.42 -2.27 21.93
CA ILE A 77 -13.37 -3.21 21.57
C ILE A 77 -12.03 -2.71 22.10
N LYS A 78 -11.36 -3.53 22.90
CA LYS A 78 -9.98 -3.28 23.32
C LYS A 78 -9.00 -3.88 22.34
N PHE A 79 -7.96 -3.12 21.96
CA PHE A 79 -6.94 -3.62 21.05
C PHE A 79 -5.53 -3.25 21.49
N ILE A 80 -4.55 -3.98 20.96
CA ILE A 80 -3.13 -3.64 21.05
C ILE A 80 -2.55 -3.42 19.66
N ASP A 81 -1.53 -2.55 19.57
CA ASP A 81 -0.87 -2.18 18.32
C ASP A 81 0.65 -2.45 18.43
N LEU A 82 1.10 -3.55 17.85
CA LEU A 82 2.50 -3.98 17.87
C LEU A 82 3.21 -3.55 16.57
N PHE A 83 4.48 -3.13 16.71
CA PHE A 83 5.19 -2.46 15.61
C PHE A 83 4.38 -1.26 15.09
N CYS A 84 3.84 -0.52 16.02
CA CYS A 84 2.75 0.43 15.79
C CYS A 84 3.14 1.60 14.86
N GLY A 85 4.45 1.87 14.69
CA GLY A 85 4.90 3.01 13.92
C GLY A 85 4.26 4.30 14.40
N VAL A 86 3.59 5.00 13.50
CA VAL A 86 2.81 6.21 13.81
C VAL A 86 1.31 5.93 14.01
N GLY A 87 0.89 4.67 14.12
CA GLY A 87 -0.46 4.27 14.52
C GLY A 87 -1.46 4.13 13.37
N GLY A 88 -1.08 3.48 12.26
CA GLY A 88 -2.02 3.21 11.17
C GLY A 88 -3.19 2.31 11.59
N PHE A 89 -2.91 1.24 12.34
CA PHE A 89 -3.94 0.39 12.94
C PHE A 89 -4.72 1.11 14.03
N HIS A 90 -4.04 1.93 14.85
CA HIS A 90 -4.70 2.74 15.87
C HIS A 90 -5.76 3.66 15.25
N GLN A 91 -5.40 4.41 14.20
CA GLN A 91 -6.36 5.28 13.49
C GLN A 91 -7.56 4.49 12.95
N ALA A 92 -7.32 3.32 12.38
CA ALA A 92 -8.38 2.49 11.84
C ALA A 92 -9.36 1.99 12.93
N LEU A 93 -8.84 1.45 14.02
CA LEU A 93 -9.66 0.93 15.12
C LEU A 93 -10.32 2.04 15.94
N LYS A 94 -9.66 3.21 16.10
CA LYS A 94 -10.28 4.39 16.74
C LYS A 94 -11.53 4.84 15.98
N ARG A 95 -11.52 4.81 14.63
CA ARG A 95 -12.71 5.10 13.80
C ARG A 95 -13.84 4.10 14.01
N LEU A 96 -13.52 2.90 14.48
CA LEU A 96 -14.47 1.84 14.84
C LEU A 96 -14.84 1.86 16.35
N GLY A 97 -14.54 2.94 17.08
CA GLY A 97 -14.83 3.04 18.50
C GLY A 97 -13.93 2.20 19.42
N GLY A 98 -12.85 1.63 18.88
CA GLY A 98 -11.90 0.81 19.63
C GLY A 98 -11.01 1.62 20.56
N ILE A 99 -10.61 1.00 21.68
CA ILE A 99 -9.70 1.56 22.69
C ILE A 99 -8.37 0.80 22.65
N CYS A 100 -7.28 1.51 22.33
CA CYS A 100 -5.94 0.96 22.42
C CYS A 100 -5.50 0.88 23.89
N VAL A 101 -5.19 -0.33 24.35
CA VAL A 101 -4.75 -0.56 25.73
C VAL A 101 -3.26 -0.82 25.87
N PHE A 102 -2.57 -1.10 24.76
CA PHE A 102 -1.12 -1.31 24.72
C PHE A 102 -0.59 -1.07 23.29
N ALA A 103 0.60 -0.49 23.19
CA ALA A 103 1.30 -0.33 21.93
C ALA A 103 2.80 -0.58 22.12
N CYS A 104 3.49 -0.98 21.04
CA CYS A 104 4.93 -1.22 21.06
C CYS A 104 5.59 -0.86 19.74
N ASP A 105 6.70 -0.10 19.79
CA ASP A 105 7.58 0.16 18.64
C ASP A 105 9.00 0.48 19.10
N ILE A 106 10.02 -0.03 18.40
CA ILE A 106 11.43 0.18 18.74
C ILE A 106 11.91 1.59 18.36
N ASP A 107 11.31 2.24 17.36
CA ASP A 107 11.71 3.56 16.87
C ASP A 107 11.18 4.65 17.82
N GLU A 108 12.09 5.34 18.50
CA GLU A 108 11.76 6.41 19.46
C GLU A 108 10.96 7.53 18.83
N HIS A 109 11.27 7.94 17.60
CA HIS A 109 10.53 8.99 16.91
C HIS A 109 9.10 8.55 16.57
N CYS A 110 8.90 7.26 16.28
CA CYS A 110 7.54 6.72 16.12
C CYS A 110 6.79 6.78 17.43
N ARG A 111 7.40 6.35 18.56
CA ARG A 111 6.75 6.42 19.88
C ARG A 111 6.38 7.83 20.29
N GLN A 112 7.23 8.83 20.00
CA GLN A 112 6.94 10.25 20.28
C GLN A 112 5.72 10.74 19.49
N VAL A 113 5.68 10.48 18.16
CA VAL A 113 4.56 10.86 17.31
C VAL A 113 3.29 10.14 17.75
N TYR A 114 3.38 8.86 18.09
CA TYR A 114 2.27 8.07 18.58
C TYR A 114 1.70 8.64 19.90
N ALA A 115 2.57 8.91 20.87
CA ALA A 115 2.15 9.49 22.15
C ALA A 115 1.48 10.86 21.99
N ASN A 116 1.99 11.72 21.11
CA ASN A 116 1.41 13.03 20.84
C ASN A 116 0.01 12.96 20.23
N ASN A 117 -0.30 11.93 19.45
CA ASN A 117 -1.59 11.80 18.78
C ASN A 117 -2.63 11.01 19.59
N TYR A 118 -2.17 10.10 20.46
CA TYR A 118 -3.08 9.16 21.13
C TYR A 118 -3.04 9.19 22.65
N GLY A 119 -2.12 9.96 23.23
CA GLY A 119 -1.96 10.03 24.69
C GLY A 119 -1.44 8.73 25.34
N LEU A 120 -1.04 7.73 24.52
CA LEU A 120 -0.49 6.46 24.96
C LEU A 120 0.98 6.37 24.53
N THR A 121 1.89 6.16 25.49
CA THR A 121 3.32 5.96 25.20
C THR A 121 3.58 4.48 24.86
N PRO A 122 3.98 4.14 23.62
CA PRO A 122 4.28 2.75 23.27
C PRO A 122 5.50 2.21 24.05
N HIS A 123 5.46 0.91 24.34
CA HIS A 123 6.61 0.16 24.85
C HIS A 123 7.74 0.15 23.80
N ASN A 124 9.02 0.09 24.22
CA ASN A 124 10.14 0.28 23.30
C ASN A 124 10.63 -1.00 22.60
N ASP A 125 10.46 -2.18 23.22
CA ASP A 125 11.06 -3.42 22.69
C ASP A 125 10.17 -4.62 22.96
N ILE A 126 9.60 -5.17 21.91
CA ILE A 126 8.70 -6.34 21.99
C ILE A 126 9.37 -7.58 22.59
N THR A 127 10.68 -7.68 22.47
CA THR A 127 11.43 -8.83 23.03
C THR A 127 11.47 -8.82 24.55
N LYS A 128 11.26 -7.64 25.15
CA LYS A 128 11.24 -7.41 26.60
C LYS A 128 9.83 -7.33 27.19
N VAL A 129 8.80 -7.34 26.34
CA VAL A 129 7.41 -7.36 26.80
C VAL A 129 7.11 -8.68 27.49
N VAL A 130 6.67 -8.64 28.73
CA VAL A 130 6.13 -9.80 29.47
C VAL A 130 4.67 -9.94 29.04
N ALA A 131 4.31 -11.08 28.39
CA ALA A 131 3.00 -11.23 27.78
C ALA A 131 1.87 -11.18 28.81
N GLU A 132 2.10 -11.69 30.01
CA GLU A 132 1.15 -11.75 31.11
C GLU A 132 0.82 -10.33 31.64
N GLU A 133 1.74 -9.39 31.53
CA GLU A 133 1.58 -7.99 32.00
C GLU A 133 0.83 -7.11 30.97
N VAL A 134 0.69 -7.56 29.72
CA VAL A 134 -0.13 -6.86 28.73
C VAL A 134 -1.59 -6.88 29.20
N PRO A 135 -2.32 -5.74 29.22
CA PRO A 135 -3.75 -5.72 29.56
C PRO A 135 -4.56 -6.67 28.69
N ASP A 136 -5.71 -7.14 29.15
CA ASP A 136 -6.60 -7.97 28.31
C ASP A 136 -7.23 -7.15 27.17
N PHE A 137 -7.33 -7.77 26.01
CA PHE A 137 -7.81 -7.14 24.77
C PHE A 137 -8.49 -8.15 23.84
N ASP A 138 -9.30 -7.65 22.91
CA ASP A 138 -10.06 -8.44 21.95
C ASP A 138 -9.32 -8.62 20.61
N VAL A 139 -8.53 -7.60 20.21
CA VAL A 139 -7.90 -7.51 18.90
C VAL A 139 -6.40 -7.22 19.04
N LEU A 140 -5.57 -8.02 18.36
CA LEU A 140 -4.16 -7.75 18.18
C LEU A 140 -3.89 -7.28 16.76
N CYS A 141 -3.23 -6.11 16.63
CA CYS A 141 -2.76 -5.59 15.36
C CYS A 141 -1.24 -5.58 15.32
N ALA A 142 -0.66 -5.92 14.15
CA ALA A 142 0.79 -5.85 13.96
C ALA A 142 1.20 -5.67 12.49
N GLY A 143 1.92 -4.60 12.19
CA GLY A 143 2.64 -4.40 10.92
C GLY A 143 4.10 -4.87 11.07
N PHE A 144 4.34 -6.18 11.02
CA PHE A 144 5.65 -6.73 11.37
C PHE A 144 6.66 -6.63 10.21
N PRO A 145 7.97 -6.43 10.49
CA PRO A 145 8.98 -6.26 9.44
C PRO A 145 9.24 -7.55 8.66
N CYS A 146 9.25 -7.47 7.31
CA CYS A 146 9.57 -8.61 6.45
C CYS A 146 11.08 -8.89 6.33
N GLN A 147 11.94 -7.93 6.67
CA GLN A 147 13.40 -8.04 6.54
C GLN A 147 13.99 -9.19 7.38
N ALA A 148 13.31 -9.59 8.42
CA ALA A 148 13.63 -10.75 9.23
C ALA A 148 13.70 -12.06 8.43
N PHE A 149 12.95 -12.15 7.33
CA PHE A 149 12.87 -13.34 6.50
C PHE A 149 13.68 -13.24 5.20
N SER A 150 13.99 -12.01 4.71
CA SER A 150 14.67 -11.80 3.42
C SER A 150 16.17 -12.08 3.45
N ASN A 151 16.82 -11.99 4.62
CA ASN A 151 18.24 -12.29 4.78
C ASN A 151 18.52 -13.78 5.06
N ALA A 152 17.48 -14.62 5.15
CA ALA A 152 17.60 -16.07 5.27
C ALA A 152 18.00 -16.78 3.95
N GLY A 153 18.46 -16.02 2.93
CA GLY A 153 18.92 -16.54 1.63
C GLY A 153 20.14 -17.49 1.66
N ASN A 154 20.73 -17.73 2.82
CA ASN A 154 21.58 -18.88 3.08
C ASN A 154 20.75 -19.98 3.73
N LYS A 155 20.44 -21.02 2.99
CA LYS A 155 19.59 -22.21 3.29
C LYS A 155 19.83 -22.96 4.62
N LYS A 156 20.45 -22.36 5.63
CA LYS A 156 20.87 -23.07 6.85
C LYS A 156 20.31 -22.59 8.19
N ASN A 157 19.63 -21.45 8.29
CA ASN A 157 19.23 -20.99 9.63
C ASN A 157 17.84 -20.31 9.66
N PHE A 158 16.78 -21.11 9.79
CA PHE A 158 15.51 -20.68 10.42
C PHE A 158 15.67 -20.31 11.91
N SER A 159 16.88 -20.43 12.45
CA SER A 159 17.25 -20.09 13.83
C SER A 159 17.80 -18.66 13.98
N ASP A 160 17.76 -17.82 12.94
CA ASP A 160 18.23 -16.44 13.04
C ASP A 160 17.25 -15.62 13.89
N SER A 161 17.82 -14.85 14.83
CA SER A 161 17.14 -14.01 15.84
C SER A 161 16.05 -13.07 15.33
N ARG A 162 15.90 -12.92 14.02
CA ARG A 162 14.95 -12.03 13.35
C ARG A 162 13.65 -12.72 12.91
N GLY A 163 13.62 -14.03 12.73
CA GLY A 163 12.38 -14.82 12.70
C GLY A 163 11.65 -14.75 14.04
N THR A 164 12.37 -14.35 15.10
CA THR A 164 11.85 -14.19 16.44
C THR A 164 10.86 -13.04 16.63
N LEU A 165 10.89 -11.97 15.82
CA LEU A 165 9.93 -10.85 15.99
C LEU A 165 8.49 -11.27 15.75
N PHE A 166 8.23 -12.09 14.74
CA PHE A 166 6.93 -12.68 14.51
C PHE A 166 6.50 -13.64 15.64
N GLU A 167 7.45 -14.42 16.20
CA GLU A 167 7.18 -15.30 17.33
C GLU A 167 6.81 -14.53 18.60
N HIS A 168 7.29 -13.29 18.79
CA HIS A 168 6.86 -12.45 19.91
C HIS A 168 5.40 -12.01 19.77
N ILE A 169 4.90 -11.80 18.54
CA ILE A 169 3.46 -11.58 18.30
C ILE A 169 2.66 -12.79 18.78
N LEU A 170 3.07 -13.98 18.33
CA LEU A 170 2.37 -15.22 18.66
C LEU A 170 2.44 -15.54 20.16
N ARG A 171 3.58 -15.25 20.81
CA ARG A 171 3.73 -15.42 22.26
C ARG A 171 2.68 -14.60 23.03
N ILE A 172 2.46 -13.34 22.66
CA ILE A 172 1.43 -12.49 23.26
C ILE A 172 0.04 -13.03 22.93
N ALA A 173 -0.19 -13.43 21.67
CA ALA A 173 -1.47 -13.98 21.23
C ALA A 173 -1.84 -15.28 21.95
N VAL A 174 -0.87 -16.18 22.19
CA VAL A 174 -1.09 -17.43 22.94
C VAL A 174 -1.38 -17.17 24.40
N SER A 175 -0.65 -16.25 25.05
CA SER A 175 -0.86 -15.88 26.46
C SER A 175 -2.20 -15.20 26.69
N LYS A 176 -2.59 -14.24 25.85
CA LYS A 176 -3.77 -13.38 26.02
C LYS A 176 -5.02 -13.85 25.28
N ARG A 177 -4.86 -14.72 24.28
CA ARG A 177 -5.97 -15.33 23.51
C ARG A 177 -7.00 -14.32 22.98
N PRO A 178 -6.58 -13.22 22.30
CA PRO A 178 -7.54 -12.29 21.71
C PRO A 178 -8.43 -13.01 20.69
N LYS A 179 -9.60 -12.43 20.40
CA LYS A 179 -10.55 -12.99 19.43
C LYS A 179 -10.03 -12.94 18.00
N PHE A 180 -9.31 -11.85 17.66
CA PHE A 180 -8.85 -11.57 16.31
C PHE A 180 -7.38 -11.10 16.30
N LEU A 181 -6.63 -11.53 15.25
CA LEU A 181 -5.33 -10.95 14.92
C LEU A 181 -5.42 -10.34 13.53
N PHE A 182 -4.98 -9.09 13.37
CA PHE A 182 -4.81 -8.43 12.08
C PHE A 182 -3.33 -8.13 11.87
N LEU A 183 -2.72 -8.89 10.94
CA LEU A 183 -1.29 -8.77 10.67
C LEU A 183 -1.09 -8.22 9.25
N GLU A 184 -0.21 -7.24 9.09
CA GLU A 184 0.07 -6.63 7.78
C GLU A 184 1.50 -6.90 7.35
N ASN A 185 1.68 -7.12 6.04
CA ASN A 185 3.00 -7.18 5.43
C ASN A 185 2.97 -6.79 3.94
N VAL A 186 4.15 -6.64 3.34
CA VAL A 186 4.27 -6.42 1.89
C VAL A 186 3.84 -7.66 1.11
N LYS A 187 3.22 -7.50 -0.06
CA LYS A 187 2.78 -8.60 -0.94
C LYS A 187 3.89 -9.61 -1.24
N HIS A 188 5.13 -9.13 -1.34
CA HIS A 188 6.30 -9.98 -1.63
C HIS A 188 6.53 -11.10 -0.61
N ILE A 189 6.01 -10.99 0.63
CA ILE A 189 6.13 -12.03 1.66
C ILE A 189 5.64 -13.41 1.18
N LYS A 190 4.65 -13.42 0.26
CA LYS A 190 4.12 -14.67 -0.34
C LYS A 190 5.13 -15.37 -1.28
N LYS A 191 6.21 -14.68 -1.69
CA LYS A 191 7.20 -15.19 -2.65
C LYS A 191 8.59 -15.39 -2.06
N ILE A 192 8.83 -14.94 -0.83
CA ILE A 192 10.14 -15.06 -0.18
C ILE A 192 10.48 -16.55 0.00
N CYS A 193 11.68 -16.96 -0.42
CA CYS A 193 12.15 -18.35 -0.39
C CYS A 193 11.15 -19.31 -1.05
N ASP A 194 10.70 -18.98 -2.26
CA ASP A 194 9.74 -19.79 -3.04
C ASP A 194 8.42 -20.07 -2.28
N GLY A 195 8.01 -19.12 -1.40
CA GLY A 195 6.78 -19.20 -0.61
C GLY A 195 6.92 -19.95 0.72
N GLU A 196 8.07 -20.49 1.04
CA GLU A 196 8.27 -21.24 2.30
C GLU A 196 8.07 -20.38 3.54
N VAL A 197 8.48 -19.09 3.48
CA VAL A 197 8.24 -18.14 4.58
C VAL A 197 6.75 -17.94 4.83
N PHE A 198 5.97 -17.79 3.78
CA PHE A 198 4.52 -17.62 3.89
C PHE A 198 3.85 -18.86 4.48
N LYS A 199 4.20 -20.05 4.00
CA LYS A 199 3.73 -21.33 4.55
C LYS A 199 4.08 -21.48 6.03
N HIS A 200 5.30 -21.11 6.41
CA HIS A 200 5.74 -21.13 7.81
C HIS A 200 4.89 -20.23 8.69
N ILE A 201 4.65 -18.97 8.25
CA ILE A 201 3.79 -18.01 8.97
C ILE A 201 2.40 -18.62 9.19
N LEU A 202 1.76 -19.14 8.14
CA LEU A 202 0.44 -19.76 8.25
C LEU A 202 0.42 -20.92 9.24
N LYS A 203 1.39 -21.82 9.14
CA LYS A 203 1.54 -22.94 10.06
C LYS A 203 1.64 -22.49 11.51
N ARG A 204 2.50 -21.51 11.81
CA ARG A 204 2.70 -20.97 13.16
C ARG A 204 1.44 -20.33 13.72
N ILE A 205 0.68 -19.57 12.90
CA ILE A 205 -0.62 -18.98 13.30
C ILE A 205 -1.60 -20.08 13.69
N VAL A 206 -1.73 -21.13 12.86
CA VAL A 206 -2.64 -22.25 13.14
C VAL A 206 -2.24 -22.99 14.41
N GLU A 207 -0.95 -23.28 14.60
CA GLU A 207 -0.41 -23.91 15.83
C GLU A 207 -0.64 -23.06 17.08
N SER A 208 -0.77 -21.74 16.92
CA SER A 208 -1.07 -20.80 18.02
C SER A 208 -2.57 -20.70 18.35
N GLY A 209 -3.42 -21.52 17.71
CA GLY A 209 -4.86 -21.60 18.00
C GLY A 209 -5.73 -20.63 17.20
N TYR A 210 -5.26 -20.18 16.04
CA TYR A 210 -6.01 -19.28 15.16
C TYR A 210 -6.27 -19.92 13.80
N TYR A 211 -7.46 -19.68 13.28
CA TYR A 211 -7.78 -19.99 11.89
C TYR A 211 -7.25 -18.89 10.97
N VAL A 212 -6.55 -19.31 9.93
CA VAL A 212 -6.10 -18.46 8.83
C VAL A 212 -5.97 -19.29 7.57
N LYS A 213 -6.45 -18.78 6.43
CA LYS A 213 -6.35 -19.48 5.16
C LYS A 213 -6.26 -18.49 4.01
N ASP A 214 -5.36 -18.75 3.05
CA ASP A 214 -5.20 -17.91 1.87
C ASP A 214 -6.50 -17.87 1.06
N GLU A 215 -6.79 -16.71 0.46
CA GLU A 215 -8.00 -16.39 -0.29
C GLU A 215 -9.33 -16.42 0.50
N GLU A 216 -9.33 -16.84 1.77
CA GLU A 216 -10.51 -16.81 2.66
C GLU A 216 -10.41 -15.72 3.72
N THR A 217 -9.27 -15.64 4.40
CA THR A 217 -9.03 -14.68 5.49
C THR A 217 -7.76 -13.85 5.29
N ILE A 218 -7.06 -14.04 4.17
CA ILE A 218 -5.88 -13.27 3.78
C ILE A 218 -6.22 -12.47 2.53
N PHE A 219 -6.10 -11.15 2.64
CA PHE A 219 -6.51 -10.24 1.61
C PHE A 219 -5.33 -9.44 1.05
N GLU A 220 -5.21 -9.42 -0.27
CA GLU A 220 -4.28 -8.54 -0.98
C GLU A 220 -5.02 -7.28 -1.40
N LEU A 221 -4.63 -6.14 -0.83
CA LEU A 221 -5.25 -4.85 -1.09
C LEU A 221 -4.21 -3.76 -1.34
N SER A 222 -4.64 -2.77 -2.10
CA SER A 222 -3.88 -1.55 -2.33
C SER A 222 -4.80 -0.33 -2.20
N PRO A 223 -4.32 0.81 -1.67
CA PRO A 223 -5.12 2.01 -1.46
C PRO A 223 -5.90 2.48 -2.68
N HIS A 224 -5.37 2.31 -3.90
CA HIS A 224 -6.07 2.71 -5.11
C HIS A 224 -7.40 1.97 -5.33
N GLN A 225 -7.55 0.76 -4.78
CA GLN A 225 -8.80 0.00 -4.81
C GLN A 225 -9.88 0.59 -3.90
N LEU A 226 -9.51 1.55 -3.06
CA LEU A 226 -10.40 2.29 -2.16
C LEU A 226 -10.47 3.79 -2.50
N GLY A 227 -10.03 4.18 -3.72
CA GLY A 227 -10.09 5.57 -4.20
C GLY A 227 -8.93 6.47 -3.76
N ILE A 228 -7.93 5.92 -3.08
CA ILE A 228 -6.73 6.66 -2.69
C ILE A 228 -5.70 6.52 -3.82
N PRO A 229 -5.17 7.63 -4.37
CA PRO A 229 -4.32 7.57 -5.55
C PRO A 229 -2.90 7.08 -5.25
N GLN A 230 -2.77 5.90 -4.62
CA GLN A 230 -1.50 5.26 -4.32
C GLN A 230 -1.53 3.78 -4.66
N HIS A 231 -0.58 3.31 -5.47
CA HIS A 231 -0.37 1.90 -5.70
C HIS A 231 0.60 1.36 -4.63
N ARG A 232 0.07 0.64 -3.63
CA ARG A 232 0.81 0.09 -2.47
C ARG A 232 0.20 -1.24 -2.05
N GLU A 233 0.52 -2.31 -2.77
CA GLU A 233 -0.03 -3.64 -2.46
C GLU A 233 0.46 -4.16 -1.10
N ARG A 234 -0.48 -4.61 -0.28
CA ARG A 234 -0.25 -5.21 1.03
C ARG A 234 -1.05 -6.48 1.20
N VAL A 235 -0.53 -7.37 2.02
CA VAL A 235 -1.22 -8.58 2.47
C VAL A 235 -1.66 -8.37 3.90
N ILE A 236 -2.95 -8.59 4.17
CA ILE A 236 -3.53 -8.50 5.50
C ILE A 236 -4.03 -9.88 5.89
N PHE A 237 -3.45 -10.44 6.94
CA PHE A 237 -3.87 -11.68 7.56
C PHE A 237 -4.95 -11.35 8.59
N SER A 238 -6.16 -11.84 8.39
CA SER A 238 -7.27 -11.74 9.34
C SER A 238 -7.41 -13.11 10.01
N CYS A 239 -6.83 -13.24 11.20
CA CYS A 239 -6.80 -14.51 11.91
C CYS A 239 -7.90 -14.52 12.97
N ILE A 240 -8.71 -15.55 13.00
CA ILE A 240 -9.83 -15.73 13.91
C ILE A 240 -9.49 -16.85 14.89
N ARG A 241 -9.68 -16.63 16.20
CA ARG A 241 -9.43 -17.68 17.19
C ARG A 241 -10.29 -18.91 16.90
N GLN A 242 -9.70 -20.10 16.94
CA GLN A 242 -10.33 -21.33 16.45
C GLN A 242 -11.65 -21.66 17.13
N ASP A 243 -11.82 -21.35 18.42
CA ASP A 243 -13.04 -21.62 19.17
C ASP A 243 -14.24 -20.74 18.78
N ILE A 244 -13.99 -19.59 18.16
CA ILE A 244 -15.04 -18.69 17.64
C ILE A 244 -15.14 -18.73 16.11
N TYR A 245 -14.21 -19.40 15.42
CA TYR A 245 -14.27 -19.53 13.98
C TYR A 245 -15.49 -20.33 13.54
N ASN A 246 -16.26 -19.75 12.63
CA ASN A 246 -17.43 -20.40 12.04
C ASN A 246 -17.30 -20.41 10.50
N PRO A 247 -17.15 -21.59 9.87
CA PRO A 247 -17.02 -21.70 8.42
C PRO A 247 -18.30 -21.28 7.66
N ALA A 248 -19.43 -21.15 8.33
CA ALA A 248 -20.67 -20.64 7.74
C ALA A 248 -20.69 -19.09 7.63
N ILE A 249 -19.75 -18.40 8.26
CA ILE A 249 -19.63 -16.95 8.20
C ILE A 249 -18.59 -16.57 7.12
N PRO A 250 -19.00 -16.22 5.89
CA PRO A 250 -18.07 -15.83 4.85
C PRO A 250 -17.55 -14.42 5.11
N ILE A 251 -16.23 -14.23 5.07
CA ILE A 251 -15.64 -12.90 5.06
C ILE A 251 -15.48 -12.49 3.59
N THR A 252 -16.38 -11.61 3.15
CA THR A 252 -16.38 -11.13 1.76
C THR A 252 -15.98 -9.67 1.72
N LEU A 253 -14.88 -9.36 1.03
CA LEU A 253 -14.52 -7.99 0.72
C LEU A 253 -15.13 -7.58 -0.63
N VAL A 254 -16.10 -6.70 -0.59
CA VAL A 254 -16.66 -6.05 -1.79
C VAL A 254 -15.89 -4.77 -2.00
N ILE A 255 -14.97 -4.78 -2.97
CA ILE A 255 -14.21 -3.58 -3.34
C ILE A 255 -15.15 -2.66 -4.12
N PRO A 256 -15.29 -1.37 -3.71
CA PRO A 256 -16.15 -0.42 -4.42
C PRO A 256 -15.78 -0.30 -5.89
N ASP A 257 -16.77 -0.15 -6.76
CA ASP A 257 -16.52 0.25 -8.15
C ASP A 257 -16.17 1.74 -8.19
N LEU A 258 -14.89 2.01 -8.42
CA LEU A 258 -14.35 3.36 -8.45
C LEU A 258 -14.18 3.92 -9.86
N SER A 259 -14.81 3.31 -10.86
CA SER A 259 -14.77 3.79 -12.26
C SER A 259 -15.22 5.25 -12.42
N SER A 260 -15.99 5.76 -11.45
CA SER A 260 -16.47 7.15 -11.39
C SER A 260 -15.65 8.07 -10.46
N VAL A 261 -14.65 7.59 -9.74
CA VAL A 261 -13.85 8.40 -8.83
C VAL A 261 -12.68 9.07 -9.58
N THR A 262 -13.04 10.17 -10.28
CA THR A 262 -12.06 11.15 -10.77
C THR A 262 -11.84 12.19 -9.68
N GLY A 263 -10.61 12.67 -9.48
CA GLY A 263 -10.33 13.78 -8.56
C GLY A 263 -9.65 13.40 -7.23
N SER A 264 -9.18 12.18 -7.09
CA SER A 264 -8.48 11.76 -5.88
C SER A 264 -7.13 12.47 -5.65
N LEU A 265 -6.45 12.95 -6.70
CA LEU A 265 -5.19 13.71 -6.58
C LEU A 265 -5.40 15.05 -5.88
N GLU A 266 -6.47 15.75 -6.18
CA GLU A 266 -6.79 17.07 -5.60
C GLU A 266 -6.97 16.99 -4.08
N LYS A 267 -7.45 15.87 -3.55
CA LYS A 267 -7.59 15.62 -2.11
C LYS A 267 -6.23 15.41 -1.42
N ILE A 268 -5.23 15.01 -2.16
CA ILE A 268 -3.89 14.73 -1.63
C ILE A 268 -3.03 15.96 -1.69
N VAL A 269 -3.00 16.65 -2.85
CA VAL A 269 -2.08 17.75 -3.15
C VAL A 269 -2.41 18.99 -2.30
N GLN A 270 -1.40 19.57 -1.67
CA GLN A 270 -1.50 20.86 -1.01
C GLN A 270 -1.35 21.98 -2.03
N THR A 271 -2.27 22.94 -1.99
CA THR A 271 -2.32 24.09 -2.92
C THR A 271 -1.71 25.36 -2.35
N ASP A 272 -1.49 25.42 -1.04
CA ASP A 272 -0.88 26.58 -0.39
C ASP A 272 0.60 26.70 -0.76
N LYS A 273 0.93 27.72 -1.54
CA LYS A 273 2.30 27.99 -2.01
C LYS A 273 3.26 28.35 -0.88
N THR A 274 2.79 28.96 0.20
CA THR A 274 3.65 29.29 1.35
C THR A 274 4.19 28.03 2.02
N VAL A 275 3.43 26.93 1.95
CA VAL A 275 3.83 25.60 2.45
C VAL A 275 4.65 24.85 1.42
N THR A 276 4.21 24.82 0.15
CA THR A 276 4.78 23.92 -0.86
C THR A 276 6.08 24.44 -1.45
N ASP A 277 6.34 25.75 -1.44
CA ASP A 277 7.58 26.33 -1.96
C ASP A 277 8.85 25.86 -1.24
N LYS A 278 8.73 25.44 0.01
CA LYS A 278 9.82 24.79 0.76
C LYS A 278 10.31 23.48 0.11
N TYR A 279 9.46 22.84 -0.67
CA TYR A 279 9.71 21.51 -1.26
C TYR A 279 10.08 21.57 -2.74
N LYS A 280 10.42 22.73 -3.28
CA LYS A 280 10.95 22.86 -4.65
C LYS A 280 12.15 21.95 -4.83
N ILE A 281 12.27 21.37 -6.04
CA ILE A 281 13.44 20.56 -6.38
C ILE A 281 14.69 21.43 -6.47
N GLU A 282 15.83 20.84 -6.20
CA GLU A 282 17.12 21.51 -6.29
C GLU A 282 17.42 21.85 -7.76
N PRO A 283 18.14 22.96 -8.02
CA PRO A 283 18.47 23.40 -9.39
C PRO A 283 19.17 22.31 -10.22
N GLU A 284 20.05 21.51 -9.62
CA GLU A 284 20.72 20.40 -10.29
C GLU A 284 19.72 19.32 -10.74
N VAL A 285 18.72 18.99 -9.90
CA VAL A 285 17.67 18.03 -10.25
C VAL A 285 16.79 18.58 -11.36
N GLU A 286 16.45 19.85 -11.31
CA GLU A 286 15.67 20.52 -12.35
C GLU A 286 16.40 20.54 -13.69
N GLU A 287 17.71 20.79 -13.69
CA GLU A 287 18.56 20.77 -14.87
C GLU A 287 18.57 19.37 -15.52
N VAL A 288 18.81 18.30 -14.74
CA VAL A 288 18.79 16.92 -15.22
C VAL A 288 17.44 16.55 -15.81
N LEU A 289 16.35 16.89 -15.11
CA LEU A 289 15.00 16.60 -15.58
C LEU A 289 14.67 17.40 -16.86
N SER A 290 15.07 18.66 -16.93
CA SER A 290 14.90 19.48 -18.14
C SER A 290 15.71 18.94 -19.33
N THR A 291 16.90 18.39 -19.07
CA THR A 291 17.73 17.71 -20.06
C THR A 291 16.99 16.49 -20.63
N TRP A 292 16.45 15.63 -19.79
CA TRP A 292 15.64 14.49 -20.23
C TRP A 292 14.36 14.91 -20.95
N ASP A 293 13.72 16.01 -20.52
CA ASP A 293 12.52 16.51 -21.17
C ASP A 293 12.78 16.91 -22.63
N LYS A 294 13.91 17.58 -22.92
CA LYS A 294 14.34 17.87 -24.31
C LYS A 294 14.36 16.60 -25.17
N MET A 295 14.92 15.51 -24.63
CA MET A 295 14.97 14.24 -25.35
C MET A 295 13.59 13.60 -25.53
N VAL A 296 12.73 13.69 -24.51
CA VAL A 296 11.34 13.22 -24.61
C VAL A 296 10.56 13.99 -25.68
N GLN A 297 10.83 15.31 -25.85
CA GLN A 297 10.17 16.11 -26.90
C GLN A 297 10.54 15.67 -28.34
N VAL A 298 11.72 15.10 -28.56
CA VAL A 298 12.15 14.58 -29.87
C VAL A 298 11.34 13.35 -30.29
N ILE A 299 10.88 12.55 -29.33
CA ILE A 299 10.15 11.30 -29.59
C ILE A 299 8.75 11.60 -30.09
N GLU A 300 8.34 11.00 -31.21
CA GLU A 300 7.03 11.20 -31.82
C GLU A 300 5.88 10.59 -31.00
N PRO A 301 4.69 11.20 -31.06
CA PRO A 301 3.50 10.60 -30.49
C PRO A 301 3.23 9.18 -31.02
N GLY A 302 2.84 8.29 -30.15
CA GLY A 302 2.57 6.87 -30.46
C GLY A 302 3.77 5.95 -30.28
N ASP A 303 4.99 6.47 -30.22
CA ASP A 303 6.18 5.67 -29.93
C ASP A 303 6.20 5.20 -28.46
N SER A 304 6.73 4.03 -28.28
CA SER A 304 6.89 3.43 -26.95
C SER A 304 8.35 3.57 -26.52
N MET A 305 8.57 4.37 -25.48
CA MET A 305 9.83 4.28 -24.74
C MET A 305 9.75 3.04 -23.85
N SER A 306 10.62 2.08 -24.10
CA SER A 306 10.70 0.87 -23.28
C SER A 306 11.20 1.20 -21.86
N PRO A 307 10.91 0.35 -20.87
CA PRO A 307 10.89 0.75 -19.47
C PRO A 307 12.18 1.35 -18.93
N THR A 308 13.34 1.07 -19.51
CA THR A 308 14.59 1.67 -19.03
C THR A 308 15.50 2.07 -20.17
N ILE A 309 15.85 3.34 -20.21
CA ILE A 309 16.80 3.93 -21.15
C ILE A 309 18.10 4.17 -20.40
N LEU A 310 19.19 3.62 -20.92
CA LEU A 310 20.54 3.79 -20.38
C LEU A 310 21.35 4.58 -21.41
N CYS A 311 21.64 5.85 -21.15
CA CYS A 311 22.37 6.70 -22.12
C CYS A 311 23.66 6.05 -22.62
N ASN A 312 24.45 5.47 -21.71
CA ASN A 312 25.73 4.86 -22.04
C ASN A 312 25.60 3.58 -22.88
N GLU A 313 24.44 2.93 -22.85
CA GLU A 313 24.19 1.67 -23.56
C GLU A 313 23.68 1.89 -24.98
N PHE A 314 23.03 3.03 -25.25
CA PHE A 314 22.55 3.38 -26.58
C PHE A 314 23.68 3.68 -27.55
N THR A 315 24.72 4.35 -27.07
CA THR A 315 25.87 4.75 -27.86
C THR A 315 26.99 3.70 -27.88
N SER A 316 26.91 2.66 -27.05
CA SER A 316 27.93 1.63 -26.95
C SER A 316 27.79 0.62 -28.07
N THR A 317 28.87 0.44 -28.82
CA THR A 317 29.05 -0.72 -29.71
C THR A 317 29.75 -1.82 -28.94
N TYR A 318 29.03 -2.87 -28.64
CA TYR A 318 29.60 -4.08 -28.06
C TYR A 318 30.09 -5.00 -29.14
N SER A 319 31.27 -5.62 -28.97
CA SER A 319 31.61 -6.84 -29.70
C SER A 319 30.65 -7.97 -29.29
N GLU A 320 30.54 -9.01 -30.14
CA GLU A 320 29.67 -10.17 -29.83
C GLU A 320 30.03 -10.81 -28.47
N ALA A 321 31.32 -10.89 -28.16
CA ALA A 321 31.81 -11.46 -26.91
C ALA A 321 31.43 -10.59 -25.69
N GLU A 322 31.58 -9.26 -25.79
CA GLU A 322 31.18 -8.33 -24.73
C GLU A 322 29.67 -8.35 -24.52
N TYR A 323 28.89 -8.37 -25.60
CA TYR A 323 27.42 -8.43 -25.51
C TYR A 323 26.94 -9.73 -24.85
N ALA A 324 27.53 -10.87 -25.24
CA ALA A 324 27.21 -12.17 -24.67
C ALA A 324 27.58 -12.29 -23.19
N ALA A 325 28.57 -11.52 -22.72
CA ALA A 325 28.96 -11.47 -21.30
C ALA A 325 28.04 -10.60 -20.43
N LEU A 326 27.17 -9.79 -21.04
CA LEU A 326 26.22 -8.97 -20.28
C LEU A 326 25.16 -9.85 -19.58
N PRO A 327 24.69 -9.45 -18.38
CA PRO A 327 23.55 -10.11 -17.75
C PRO A 327 22.31 -10.12 -18.67
N ALA A 328 21.56 -11.21 -18.71
CA ALA A 328 20.41 -11.38 -19.60
C ALA A 328 19.38 -10.23 -19.52
N TRP A 329 19.11 -9.72 -18.31
CA TRP A 329 18.22 -8.55 -18.11
C TRP A 329 18.74 -7.29 -18.82
N LYS A 330 20.06 -7.10 -18.88
CA LYS A 330 20.67 -5.93 -19.53
C LYS A 330 20.60 -6.06 -21.05
N GLN A 331 20.87 -7.25 -21.59
CA GLN A 331 20.69 -7.57 -23.01
C GLN A 331 19.24 -7.29 -23.45
N GLU A 332 18.26 -7.76 -22.67
CA GLU A 332 16.83 -7.54 -22.94
C GLU A 332 16.48 -6.05 -23.01
N TYR A 333 17.00 -5.21 -22.09
CA TYR A 333 16.78 -3.76 -22.13
C TYR A 333 17.41 -3.09 -23.33
N ILE A 334 18.64 -3.47 -23.69
CA ILE A 334 19.33 -2.95 -24.87
C ILE A 334 18.52 -3.27 -26.13
N GLU A 335 18.08 -4.52 -26.30
CA GLU A 335 17.28 -4.93 -27.45
C GLU A 335 15.94 -4.21 -27.56
N LYS A 336 15.24 -4.06 -26.44
CA LYS A 336 13.96 -3.32 -26.40
C LYS A 336 14.10 -1.84 -26.76
N ASN A 337 15.24 -1.25 -26.47
CA ASN A 337 15.48 0.16 -26.72
C ASN A 337 16.14 0.44 -28.07
N ARG A 338 16.81 -0.54 -28.68
CA ARG A 338 17.51 -0.37 -29.97
C ARG A 338 16.63 0.16 -31.10
N PRO A 339 15.36 -0.26 -31.27
CA PRO A 339 14.49 0.29 -32.32
C PRO A 339 14.27 1.78 -32.20
N ILE A 340 13.98 2.27 -30.98
CA ILE A 340 13.74 3.70 -30.76
C ILE A 340 15.03 4.51 -30.88
N TYR A 341 16.15 3.99 -30.38
CA TYR A 341 17.44 4.63 -30.59
C TYR A 341 17.77 4.76 -32.08
N ASN A 342 17.64 3.69 -32.87
CA ASN A 342 17.94 3.71 -34.30
C ASN A 342 17.05 4.73 -35.06
N LYS A 343 15.78 4.87 -34.66
CA LYS A 343 14.86 5.85 -35.26
C LYS A 343 15.30 7.29 -35.03
N TYR A 344 15.83 7.60 -33.84
CA TYR A 344 16.22 8.97 -33.45
C TYR A 344 17.73 9.10 -33.23
N LYS A 345 18.54 8.25 -33.83
CA LYS A 345 19.99 8.17 -33.59
C LYS A 345 20.72 9.50 -33.67
N PRO A 346 20.54 10.33 -34.73
CA PRO A 346 21.25 11.61 -34.85
C PRO A 346 20.93 12.55 -33.66
N GLN A 347 19.64 12.66 -33.30
CA GLN A 347 19.19 13.53 -32.22
C GLN A 347 19.68 13.00 -30.85
N TRP A 348 19.72 11.68 -30.66
CA TRP A 348 20.22 11.08 -29.42
C TRP A 348 21.71 11.25 -29.26
N ASP A 349 22.50 11.06 -30.32
CA ASP A 349 23.95 11.20 -30.29
C ASP A 349 24.33 12.67 -30.00
N GLU A 350 23.66 13.63 -30.64
CA GLU A 350 23.85 15.07 -30.38
C GLU A 350 23.47 15.41 -28.94
N TRP A 351 22.30 14.97 -28.47
CA TRP A 351 21.83 15.24 -27.13
C TRP A 351 22.75 14.67 -26.04
N VAL A 352 23.25 13.42 -26.23
CA VAL A 352 24.23 12.81 -25.32
C VAL A 352 25.52 13.61 -25.31
N ALA A 353 26.03 14.01 -26.48
CA ALA A 353 27.26 14.81 -26.58
C ALA A 353 27.13 16.17 -25.89
N GLU A 354 26.02 16.88 -26.10
CA GLU A 354 25.75 18.19 -25.49
C GLU A 354 25.61 18.09 -23.97
N HIS A 355 24.94 17.03 -23.47
CA HIS A 355 24.57 16.95 -22.07
C HIS A 355 25.39 15.93 -21.25
N ALA A 356 26.46 15.37 -21.82
CA ALA A 356 27.36 14.43 -21.13
C ALA A 356 27.81 14.94 -19.74
N PRO A 357 28.19 16.22 -19.53
CA PRO A 357 28.65 16.70 -18.24
C PRO A 357 27.62 16.51 -17.11
N ILE A 358 26.31 16.71 -17.39
CA ILE A 358 25.27 16.53 -16.40
C ILE A 358 24.84 15.06 -16.27
N LEU A 359 24.73 14.35 -17.38
CA LEU A 359 24.27 12.96 -17.40
C LEU A 359 25.26 11.99 -16.73
N THR A 360 26.56 12.29 -16.77
CA THR A 360 27.62 11.49 -16.15
C THR A 360 27.95 11.89 -14.71
N LYS A 361 27.46 13.03 -14.25
CA LYS A 361 27.74 13.56 -12.91
C LYS A 361 27.33 12.60 -11.80
N LYS A 362 26.21 11.88 -11.95
CA LYS A 362 25.77 10.78 -11.10
C LYS A 362 25.23 9.66 -11.96
N GLU A 363 25.54 8.43 -11.62
CA GLU A 363 25.10 7.25 -12.40
C GLU A 363 23.60 7.24 -12.69
N ILE A 364 22.78 7.69 -11.72
CA ILE A 364 21.31 7.75 -11.86
C ILE A 364 20.84 8.76 -12.92
N TYR A 365 21.65 9.77 -13.23
CA TYR A 365 21.26 10.85 -14.16
C TYR A 365 21.26 10.40 -15.61
N GLY A 366 22.08 9.42 -15.95
CA GLY A 366 22.10 8.80 -17.27
C GLY A 366 21.08 7.68 -17.50
N LYS A 367 20.15 7.46 -16.57
CA LYS A 367 19.18 6.36 -16.62
C LYS A 367 17.75 6.88 -16.47
N LEU A 368 16.90 6.66 -17.51
CA LEU A 368 15.48 7.02 -17.48
C LEU A 368 14.63 5.75 -17.56
N GLU A 369 13.74 5.57 -16.61
CA GLU A 369 12.72 4.52 -16.59
C GLU A 369 11.36 5.14 -16.92
N TRP A 370 10.87 4.92 -18.16
CA TRP A 370 9.61 5.48 -18.61
C TRP A 370 8.45 4.52 -18.34
N GLN A 371 7.59 4.83 -17.38
CA GLN A 371 6.40 4.05 -17.03
C GLN A 371 5.09 4.82 -17.33
N ALA A 372 5.13 5.76 -18.27
CA ALA A 372 3.96 6.55 -18.64
C ALA A 372 3.20 6.02 -19.88
N GLY A 373 3.65 4.91 -20.45
CA GLY A 373 3.06 4.31 -21.64
C GLY A 373 3.58 4.93 -22.95
N LYS A 374 2.81 4.86 -24.04
CA LYS A 374 3.16 5.48 -25.29
C LYS A 374 3.19 7.00 -25.18
N LYS A 375 4.14 7.63 -25.86
CA LYS A 375 4.21 9.08 -25.97
C LYS A 375 2.92 9.64 -26.56
N LYS A 376 2.39 10.70 -25.96
CA LYS A 376 1.24 11.44 -26.46
C LYS A 376 1.70 12.80 -27.02
N GLU A 377 0.87 13.42 -27.83
CA GLU A 377 1.12 14.78 -28.27
C GLU A 377 1.18 15.74 -27.07
N GLY A 378 2.15 16.63 -27.06
CA GLY A 378 2.37 17.58 -25.95
C GLY A 378 2.90 16.94 -24.65
N ASP A 379 3.26 15.65 -24.65
CA ASP A 379 3.84 15.01 -23.46
C ASP A 379 5.19 15.62 -23.11
N SER A 380 5.33 15.92 -21.83
CA SER A 380 6.57 16.37 -21.17
C SER A 380 6.73 15.58 -19.88
N ILE A 381 7.96 15.35 -19.43
CA ILE A 381 8.17 14.69 -18.13
C ILE A 381 7.55 15.49 -16.99
N TRP A 382 7.37 16.80 -17.19
CA TRP A 382 6.72 17.69 -16.24
C TRP A 382 5.22 17.43 -16.06
N ASN A 383 4.62 16.62 -16.91
CA ASN A 383 3.22 16.19 -16.75
C ASN A 383 3.03 15.02 -15.81
N TYR A 384 4.13 14.45 -15.24
CA TYR A 384 4.15 13.15 -14.58
C TYR A 384 4.62 13.21 -13.12
N PHE A 385 4.53 12.07 -12.42
CA PHE A 385 5.29 11.86 -11.20
C PHE A 385 6.68 11.35 -11.53
N ILE A 386 7.68 11.85 -10.81
CA ILE A 386 9.08 11.47 -10.99
C ILE A 386 9.65 10.96 -9.66
N GLN A 387 10.47 9.93 -9.73
CA GLN A 387 11.27 9.46 -8.60
C GLN A 387 12.74 9.36 -8.99
N MET A 388 13.60 10.01 -8.21
CA MET A 388 15.06 9.84 -8.30
C MET A 388 15.43 8.57 -7.51
N ARG A 389 15.79 7.49 -8.21
CA ARG A 389 16.06 6.18 -7.61
C ARG A 389 17.51 5.77 -7.86
N GLN A 390 18.04 4.84 -7.06
CA GLN A 390 19.36 4.26 -7.35
C GLN A 390 19.43 3.59 -8.72
N SER A 391 18.31 3.03 -9.21
CA SER A 391 18.21 2.41 -10.53
C SER A 391 18.02 3.42 -11.69
N GLY A 392 17.87 4.70 -11.41
CA GLY A 392 17.62 5.75 -12.40
C GLY A 392 16.42 6.63 -12.09
N ILE A 393 16.12 7.54 -13.02
CA ILE A 393 15.00 8.48 -12.96
C ILE A 393 13.75 7.74 -13.46
N ARG A 394 12.75 7.56 -12.61
CA ARG A 394 11.49 6.93 -13.00
C ARG A 394 10.43 7.99 -13.26
N VAL A 395 9.82 7.92 -14.44
CA VAL A 395 8.67 8.76 -14.85
C VAL A 395 7.42 7.89 -14.86
N LYS A 396 6.38 8.31 -14.16
CA LYS A 396 5.13 7.56 -13.99
C LYS A 396 3.92 8.46 -14.20
N LYS A 397 2.82 7.90 -14.76
CA LYS A 397 1.55 8.63 -14.93
C LYS A 397 1.05 9.24 -13.62
N CYS A 398 0.37 10.38 -13.72
CA CYS A 398 -0.28 11.06 -12.59
C CYS A 398 -1.66 10.47 -12.23
N ASP A 399 -1.91 9.21 -12.55
CA ASP A 399 -3.10 8.48 -12.06
C ASP A 399 -2.92 8.01 -10.61
N TYR A 400 -1.69 7.64 -10.23
CA TYR A 400 -1.34 7.24 -8.86
C TYR A 400 0.01 7.79 -8.46
N PHE A 401 0.12 8.21 -7.19
CA PHE A 401 1.42 8.47 -6.59
C PHE A 401 2.26 7.19 -6.53
N PRO A 402 3.56 7.28 -6.79
CA PRO A 402 4.48 6.18 -6.55
C PRO A 402 4.40 5.69 -5.10
N THR A 403 4.65 4.39 -4.89
CA THR A 403 4.69 3.81 -3.54
C THR A 403 5.67 4.57 -2.66
N LEU A 404 5.19 5.05 -1.51
CA LEU A 404 6.06 5.60 -0.48
C LEU A 404 6.93 4.49 0.09
N VAL A 405 8.22 4.75 0.21
CA VAL A 405 9.22 3.84 0.78
C VAL A 405 9.94 4.50 1.94
N ALA A 406 10.42 3.70 2.89
CA ALA A 406 11.16 4.19 4.06
C ALA A 406 12.51 4.83 3.71
N ILE A 407 13.05 4.50 2.54
CA ILE A 407 14.25 5.11 1.99
C ILE A 407 13.83 6.43 1.34
N VAL A 408 14.62 7.50 1.56
CA VAL A 408 14.32 8.84 1.05
C VAL A 408 14.40 8.85 -0.48
N GLN A 409 13.33 8.43 -1.12
CA GLN A 409 13.06 8.54 -2.55
C GLN A 409 11.70 9.23 -2.73
N THR A 410 11.60 10.43 -2.15
CA THR A 410 10.37 11.22 -2.15
C THR A 410 9.95 11.49 -3.60
N PRO A 411 8.72 11.17 -3.99
CA PRO A 411 8.23 11.49 -5.32
C PRO A 411 8.23 12.99 -5.59
N ILE A 412 8.55 13.34 -6.83
CA ILE A 412 8.42 14.71 -7.36
C ILE A 412 7.07 14.81 -8.06
N TYR A 413 6.26 15.76 -7.66
CA TYR A 413 5.07 16.21 -8.40
C TYR A 413 5.54 17.21 -9.45
N ALA A 414 5.84 16.69 -10.64
CA ALA A 414 6.60 17.45 -11.64
C ALA A 414 5.85 18.66 -12.19
N LYS A 415 4.51 18.64 -12.22
CA LYS A 415 3.67 19.80 -12.61
C LYS A 415 3.96 21.04 -11.79
N GLU A 416 4.37 20.88 -10.53
CA GLU A 416 4.72 21.98 -9.64
C GLU A 416 6.23 22.07 -9.34
N ARG A 417 7.03 21.21 -9.98
CA ARG A 417 8.50 21.14 -9.82
C ARG A 417 8.93 21.04 -8.37
N ARG A 418 8.25 20.19 -7.59
CA ARG A 418 8.51 20.03 -6.18
C ARG A 418 8.36 18.57 -5.72
N TYR A 419 9.02 18.25 -4.64
CA TYR A 419 8.72 17.02 -3.90
C TYR A 419 7.30 17.09 -3.30
N ILE A 420 6.67 15.94 -3.12
CA ILE A 420 5.45 15.86 -2.29
C ILE A 420 5.82 16.14 -0.84
N THR A 421 4.90 16.79 -0.11
CA THR A 421 5.13 17.16 1.29
C THR A 421 4.89 15.99 2.25
N PRO A 422 5.39 16.04 3.52
CA PRO A 422 5.03 15.05 4.53
C PRO A 422 3.53 14.95 4.78
N ARG A 423 2.78 16.08 4.67
CA ARG A 423 1.32 16.09 4.80
C ARG A 423 0.64 15.33 3.66
N GLU A 424 1.11 15.50 2.44
CA GLU A 424 0.63 14.74 1.29
C GLU A 424 0.93 13.24 1.47
N CYS A 425 2.09 12.88 2.04
CA CYS A 425 2.40 11.50 2.40
C CYS A 425 1.44 10.95 3.48
N ALA A 426 1.08 11.76 4.48
CA ALA A 426 0.11 11.39 5.50
C ALA A 426 -1.28 11.11 4.88
N ARG A 427 -1.75 12.02 4.01
CA ARG A 427 -3.02 11.85 3.28
C ARG A 427 -3.02 10.60 2.40
N LEU A 428 -1.90 10.29 1.73
CA LEU A 428 -1.74 9.05 0.95
C LEU A 428 -1.84 7.79 1.81
N GLN A 429 -1.50 7.88 3.10
CA GLN A 429 -1.69 6.80 4.07
C GLN A 429 -3.00 6.93 4.85
N SER A 430 -3.91 7.82 4.43
CA SER A 430 -5.24 8.06 5.00
C SER A 430 -5.22 8.54 6.47
N PHE A 431 -4.12 9.19 6.88
CA PHE A 431 -4.09 9.91 8.15
C PHE A 431 -4.83 11.25 8.00
N PRO A 432 -5.56 11.70 9.03
CA PRO A 432 -6.30 12.95 8.98
C PRO A 432 -5.36 14.17 8.99
N ASP A 433 -5.88 15.33 8.57
CA ASP A 433 -5.09 16.55 8.46
C ASP A 433 -4.65 17.16 9.82
N ASP A 434 -5.36 16.85 10.89
CA ASP A 434 -5.00 17.22 12.26
C ASP A 434 -3.94 16.32 12.89
N PHE A 435 -3.55 15.23 12.20
CA PHE A 435 -2.52 14.32 12.70
C PHE A 435 -1.19 15.05 12.92
N ILE A 436 -0.65 14.98 14.12
CA ILE A 436 0.61 15.61 14.53
C ILE A 436 1.78 14.78 13.98
N MET A 437 2.47 15.34 12.99
CA MET A 437 3.63 14.70 12.36
C MET A 437 4.93 15.04 13.11
N HIS A 438 5.99 14.28 12.85
CA HIS A 438 7.32 14.61 13.34
C HIS A 438 7.82 15.93 12.70
N VAL A 439 8.46 16.80 13.52
CA VAL A 439 8.93 18.13 13.09
C VAL A 439 10.01 18.10 12.02
N LYS A 440 10.78 17.01 11.93
CA LYS A 440 11.81 16.81 10.89
C LYS A 440 11.21 16.05 9.72
N ASP A 441 11.09 16.69 8.55
CA ASP A 441 10.50 16.10 7.34
C ASP A 441 11.09 14.75 6.97
N LYS A 442 12.42 14.58 7.04
CA LYS A 442 13.09 13.31 6.72
C LYS A 442 12.59 12.15 7.59
N ILE A 443 12.28 12.42 8.86
CA ILE A 443 11.73 11.41 9.77
C ILE A 443 10.27 11.15 9.42
N ALA A 444 9.48 12.20 9.18
CA ALA A 444 8.08 12.08 8.79
C ALA A 444 7.93 11.26 7.48
N TYR A 445 8.75 11.52 6.46
CA TYR A 445 8.77 10.70 5.23
C TYR A 445 9.04 9.22 5.50
N LYS A 446 10.06 8.91 6.34
CA LYS A 446 10.36 7.53 6.74
C LYS A 446 9.18 6.89 7.47
N GLN A 447 8.53 7.62 8.36
CA GLN A 447 7.38 7.16 9.13
C GLN A 447 6.20 6.81 8.23
N PHE A 448 5.80 7.71 7.31
CA PHE A 448 4.71 7.43 6.36
C PHE A 448 5.10 6.40 5.30
N GLY A 449 6.38 6.29 4.93
CA GLY A 449 6.89 5.21 4.09
C GLY A 449 6.72 3.82 4.70
N ASN A 450 6.83 3.71 6.03
CA ASN A 450 6.63 2.47 6.79
C ASN A 450 5.17 2.27 7.24
N ALA A 451 4.37 3.33 7.32
CA ALA A 451 3.03 3.26 7.89
C ALA A 451 2.12 2.28 7.14
N VAL A 452 1.26 1.64 7.89
CA VAL A 452 0.10 0.91 7.38
C VAL A 452 -0.93 1.94 6.89
N ASN A 453 -1.53 1.71 5.71
CA ASN A 453 -2.57 2.60 5.22
C ASN A 453 -3.85 2.41 6.04
N VAL A 454 -4.35 3.50 6.62
CA VAL A 454 -5.47 3.49 7.57
C VAL A 454 -6.74 2.96 6.94
N ASP A 455 -7.13 3.43 5.75
CA ASP A 455 -8.39 3.03 5.11
C ASP A 455 -8.37 1.56 4.67
N VAL A 456 -7.21 1.07 4.24
CA VAL A 456 -7.06 -0.35 3.83
C VAL A 456 -7.28 -1.27 5.02
N VAL A 457 -6.64 -1.01 6.16
CA VAL A 457 -6.83 -1.89 7.33
C VAL A 457 -8.18 -1.66 8.00
N HIS A 458 -8.68 -0.42 8.01
CA HIS A 458 -10.05 -0.13 8.47
C HIS A 458 -11.09 -0.93 7.68
N PHE A 459 -10.97 -0.95 6.35
CA PHE A 459 -11.90 -1.67 5.47
C PHE A 459 -11.93 -3.18 5.79
N VAL A 460 -10.75 -3.79 5.96
CA VAL A 460 -10.65 -5.23 6.29
C VAL A 460 -11.17 -5.50 7.71
N ILE A 461 -10.71 -4.74 8.69
CA ILE A 461 -11.06 -4.94 10.11
C ILE A 461 -12.57 -4.77 10.29
N ASN A 462 -13.15 -3.69 9.77
CA ASN A 462 -14.59 -3.45 9.85
C ASN A 462 -15.37 -4.62 9.27
N ARG A 463 -14.97 -5.13 8.13
CA ARG A 463 -15.68 -6.23 7.46
C ARG A 463 -15.62 -7.53 8.25
N VAL A 464 -14.45 -7.85 8.84
CA VAL A 464 -14.29 -9.04 9.67
C VAL A 464 -15.11 -8.92 10.96
N LEU A 465 -14.99 -7.80 11.68
CA LEU A 465 -15.69 -7.59 12.93
C LEU A 465 -17.21 -7.60 12.73
N THR A 466 -17.72 -6.93 11.70
CA THR A 466 -19.15 -6.94 11.34
C THR A 466 -19.65 -8.35 11.02
N ALA A 467 -18.87 -9.15 10.27
CA ALA A 467 -19.24 -10.53 9.94
C ALA A 467 -19.39 -11.40 11.19
N TYR A 468 -18.61 -11.13 12.24
CA TYR A 468 -18.67 -11.82 13.53
C TYR A 468 -19.60 -11.14 14.55
N GLY A 469 -20.46 -10.19 14.13
CA GLY A 469 -21.44 -9.54 14.99
C GLY A 469 -20.82 -8.66 16.09
N VAL A 470 -19.56 -8.27 15.92
CA VAL A 470 -18.90 -7.32 16.81
C VAL A 470 -19.34 -5.92 16.40
N ALA A 471 -20.05 -5.20 17.27
CA ALA A 471 -20.48 -3.84 16.99
C ALA A 471 -19.27 -2.91 16.90
N VAL A 472 -19.19 -2.13 15.83
CA VAL A 472 -18.15 -1.16 15.51
C VAL A 472 -18.79 0.13 15.02
#